data_a75700caacfa8ed73684f6fa73649f80
#
_entry.id   a75700caacfa8ed73684f6fa73649f80
#
_cell.length_a   1.000
_cell.length_b   1.000
_cell.length_c   1.000
_cell.angle_alpha   90.00
_cell.angle_beta   90.00
_cell.angle_gamma   90.00
#
_symmetry.space_group_name_H-M   'P 1'
#
loop_
_entity.id
_entity.type
_entity.pdbx_description
1 polymer ?
#
loop_
_entity_poly.entity_id
_entity_poly.type
_entity_poly.pdbx_seq_one_letter_code
_entity_poly.pdbx_strand_id
1 'polypeptide(L)'
;VEAELDPRALWSCSYGLYIVTSRHEAKANGQIANTVIQVTAEPPRIVVAINKDNYTHGLISDSGVFAVAVLSDTTPMPFIGRFGFRTGSEVDKLSGVEQEEGVTGCPVVTENAVSVFEGRVKDKVDAGTHTVFIADVVSGRVVSDARPLTYAEYHAMKGRAPKNAPTYRGPEVEEKKQKAKGEERMQRYVCAVCGYVYDPEEGDPDNGVPAGTPFEELPDDWVCPVCGAGKDEFSPE
;
A
#
# COMPACT_ATOMS: atom_id res chain seq x y z
N VAL A 1 -20.23 -24.13 -21.93
CA VAL A 1 -20.32 -23.83 -20.49
C VAL A 1 -19.35 -22.69 -20.25
N GLU A 2 -19.85 -21.45 -20.03
CA GLU A 2 -19.01 -20.38 -19.53
C GLU A 2 -18.54 -20.77 -18.14
N ALA A 3 -17.23 -20.79 -17.95
CA ALA A 3 -16.64 -21.09 -16.65
C ALA A 3 -16.90 -19.89 -15.73
N GLU A 4 -17.66 -20.08 -14.67
CA GLU A 4 -17.89 -19.07 -13.64
C GLU A 4 -16.61 -18.92 -12.80
N LEU A 5 -16.03 -17.72 -12.79
CA LEU A 5 -14.87 -17.42 -11.97
C LEU A 5 -15.30 -17.07 -10.55
N ASP A 6 -14.93 -17.89 -9.58
CA ASP A 6 -14.98 -17.48 -8.17
C ASP A 6 -13.78 -16.57 -7.87
N PRO A 7 -13.99 -15.26 -7.64
CA PRO A 7 -12.88 -14.34 -7.40
C PRO A 7 -12.06 -14.69 -6.15
N ARG A 8 -12.61 -15.45 -5.22
CA ARG A 8 -11.93 -15.93 -4.00
C ARG A 8 -10.74 -16.84 -4.31
N ALA A 9 -10.75 -17.51 -5.47
CA ALA A 9 -9.64 -18.35 -5.92
C ALA A 9 -8.33 -17.54 -6.04
N LEU A 10 -8.42 -16.25 -6.42
CA LEU A 10 -7.28 -15.36 -6.56
C LEU A 10 -6.76 -14.81 -5.22
N TRP A 11 -7.54 -14.92 -4.14
CA TRP A 11 -7.14 -14.43 -2.82
C TRP A 11 -6.07 -15.28 -2.15
N SER A 12 -5.83 -16.48 -2.68
CA SER A 12 -4.77 -17.37 -2.22
C SER A 12 -3.39 -17.01 -2.77
N CYS A 13 -3.30 -16.05 -3.72
CA CYS A 13 -2.02 -15.58 -4.21
C CYS A 13 -1.28 -14.82 -3.11
N SER A 14 0.01 -15.13 -2.95
CA SER A 14 0.89 -14.47 -1.98
C SER A 14 1.51 -13.22 -2.59
N TYR A 15 1.56 -12.14 -1.81
CA TYR A 15 2.20 -10.87 -2.16
C TYR A 15 3.00 -10.33 -0.98
N GLY A 16 4.07 -9.60 -1.28
CA GLY A 16 4.73 -8.74 -0.30
C GLY A 16 4.09 -7.36 -0.24
N LEU A 17 4.71 -6.45 0.52
CA LEU A 17 4.39 -5.04 0.53
C LEU A 17 5.65 -4.23 0.29
N TYR A 18 5.59 -3.33 -0.67
CA TYR A 18 6.75 -2.62 -1.21
C TYR A 18 6.44 -1.13 -1.37
N ILE A 19 7.47 -0.30 -1.25
CA ILE A 19 7.45 1.04 -1.83
C ILE A 19 8.16 0.98 -3.17
N VAL A 20 7.49 1.41 -4.23
CA VAL A 20 8.08 1.60 -5.56
C VAL A 20 8.23 3.09 -5.79
N THR A 21 9.45 3.54 -6.03
CA THR A 21 9.78 4.93 -6.34
C THR A 21 10.27 5.08 -7.77
N SER A 22 10.10 6.26 -8.32
CA SER A 22 10.70 6.64 -9.61
C SER A 22 10.95 8.13 -9.64
N ARG A 23 11.80 8.53 -10.59
CA ARG A 23 12.10 9.91 -10.90
C ARG A 23 12.11 10.12 -12.42
N HIS A 24 11.52 11.22 -12.86
CA HIS A 24 11.69 11.73 -14.20
C HIS A 24 11.94 13.24 -14.12
N GLU A 25 13.07 13.70 -14.63
CA GLU A 25 13.56 15.08 -14.50
C GLU A 25 13.61 15.52 -13.01
N ALA A 26 12.98 16.64 -12.66
CA ALA A 26 12.91 17.16 -11.30
C ALA A 26 11.79 16.52 -10.44
N LYS A 27 10.94 15.66 -11.01
CA LYS A 27 9.79 15.07 -10.33
C LYS A 27 10.14 13.69 -9.82
N ALA A 28 9.90 13.44 -8.55
CA ALA A 28 10.05 12.12 -7.93
C ALA A 28 8.80 11.77 -7.11
N ASN A 29 8.49 10.50 -7.03
CA ASN A 29 7.40 10.00 -6.19
C ASN A 29 7.64 8.56 -5.78
N GLY A 30 6.91 8.14 -4.73
CA GLY A 30 6.81 6.76 -4.29
C GLY A 30 5.36 6.34 -4.06
N GLN A 31 5.09 5.05 -4.20
CA GLN A 31 3.79 4.46 -3.90
C GLN A 31 3.92 3.08 -3.28
N ILE A 32 2.91 2.65 -2.54
CA ILE A 32 2.77 1.25 -2.14
C ILE A 32 2.42 0.41 -3.37
N ALA A 33 3.06 -0.75 -3.46
CA ALA A 33 2.74 -1.80 -4.42
C ALA A 33 2.81 -3.17 -3.73
N ASN A 34 2.00 -4.11 -4.18
CA ASN A 34 2.04 -5.50 -3.71
C ASN A 34 2.58 -6.47 -4.76
N THR A 35 2.61 -6.07 -6.03
CA THR A 35 3.03 -6.94 -7.12
C THR A 35 4.45 -6.58 -7.56
N VAL A 36 5.43 -7.16 -6.85
CA VAL A 36 6.84 -7.14 -7.21
C VAL A 36 7.35 -8.58 -7.10
N ILE A 37 7.83 -9.14 -8.21
CA ILE A 37 8.19 -10.56 -8.30
C ILE A 37 9.50 -10.70 -9.08
N GLN A 38 10.45 -11.47 -8.54
CA GLN A 38 11.61 -11.90 -9.29
C GLN A 38 11.20 -12.98 -10.29
N VAL A 39 11.56 -12.80 -11.56
CA VAL A 39 11.17 -13.72 -12.64
C VAL A 39 12.35 -14.52 -13.22
N THR A 40 13.56 -13.99 -13.13
CA THR A 40 14.79 -14.72 -13.52
C THR A 40 15.90 -14.43 -12.52
N ALA A 41 16.83 -15.39 -12.38
CA ALA A 41 18.01 -15.26 -11.53
C ALA A 41 19.24 -14.79 -12.32
N GLU A 42 19.37 -15.19 -13.58
CA GLU A 42 20.51 -14.85 -14.43
C GLU A 42 20.06 -14.56 -15.88
N PRO A 43 20.12 -13.30 -16.32
CA PRO A 43 20.33 -12.11 -15.50
C PRO A 43 19.18 -11.91 -14.50
N PRO A 44 19.43 -11.24 -13.35
CA PRO A 44 18.36 -11.02 -12.38
C PRO A 44 17.35 -10.03 -12.95
N ARG A 45 16.10 -10.46 -13.01
CA ARG A 45 14.96 -9.67 -13.50
C ARG A 45 13.79 -9.71 -12.56
N ILE A 46 13.08 -8.59 -12.51
CA ILE A 46 11.87 -8.42 -11.72
C ILE A 46 10.74 -7.90 -12.60
N VAL A 47 9.51 -8.15 -12.16
CA VAL A 47 8.32 -7.47 -12.67
C VAL A 47 7.70 -6.65 -11.56
N VAL A 48 7.16 -5.47 -11.92
CA VAL A 48 6.28 -4.68 -11.07
C VAL A 48 5.00 -4.34 -11.84
N ALA A 49 3.83 -4.48 -11.21
CA ALA A 49 2.57 -4.08 -11.81
C ALA A 49 2.09 -2.78 -11.15
N ILE A 50 1.93 -1.72 -11.93
CA ILE A 50 1.55 -0.38 -11.47
C ILE A 50 0.28 0.06 -12.17
N ASN A 51 -0.70 0.53 -11.39
CA ASN A 51 -1.93 1.09 -11.92
C ASN A 51 -1.63 2.35 -12.74
N LYS A 52 -2.24 2.45 -13.92
CA LYS A 52 -2.03 3.53 -14.88
C LYS A 52 -2.45 4.90 -14.36
N ASP A 53 -3.42 4.94 -13.43
CA ASP A 53 -3.90 6.18 -12.80
C ASP A 53 -2.95 6.72 -11.72
N ASN A 54 -1.96 5.92 -11.31
CA ASN A 54 -1.02 6.33 -10.28
C ASN A 54 0.06 7.27 -10.84
N TYR A 55 0.36 8.35 -10.11
CA TYR A 55 1.38 9.33 -10.49
C TYR A 55 2.76 8.69 -10.77
N THR A 56 3.15 7.68 -9.97
CA THR A 56 4.41 6.95 -10.15
C THR A 56 4.46 6.18 -11.47
N HIS A 57 3.31 5.73 -12.00
CA HIS A 57 3.25 5.05 -13.29
C HIS A 57 3.79 5.92 -14.43
N GLY A 58 3.38 7.20 -14.46
CA GLY A 58 3.89 8.17 -15.47
C GLY A 58 5.42 8.32 -15.36
N LEU A 59 5.93 8.49 -14.14
CA LEU A 59 7.37 8.64 -13.92
C LEU A 59 8.17 7.41 -14.41
N ILE A 60 7.70 6.19 -14.12
CA ILE A 60 8.35 4.96 -14.61
C ILE A 60 8.26 4.85 -16.13
N SER A 61 7.09 5.19 -16.69
CA SER A 61 6.86 5.10 -18.14
C SER A 61 7.77 6.03 -18.94
N ASP A 62 8.07 7.22 -18.40
CA ASP A 62 8.86 8.26 -19.02
C ASP A 62 10.37 8.06 -18.78
N SER A 63 10.76 7.66 -17.57
CA SER A 63 12.18 7.50 -17.22
C SER A 63 12.75 6.12 -17.52
N GLY A 64 11.92 5.08 -17.54
CA GLY A 64 12.36 3.70 -17.70
C GLY A 64 13.12 3.14 -16.49
N VAL A 65 13.05 3.79 -15.32
CA VAL A 65 13.75 3.36 -14.10
C VAL A 65 12.85 3.42 -12.87
N PHE A 66 13.14 2.57 -11.89
CA PHE A 66 12.48 2.61 -10.59
C PHE A 66 13.36 1.99 -9.51
N ALA A 67 13.07 2.32 -8.25
CA ALA A 67 13.63 1.62 -7.11
C ALA A 67 12.50 0.97 -6.30
N VAL A 68 12.85 -0.08 -5.57
CA VAL A 68 11.94 -0.84 -4.72
C VAL A 68 12.54 -0.96 -3.34
N ALA A 69 11.73 -0.67 -2.31
CA ALA A 69 12.02 -0.99 -0.93
C ALA A 69 11.04 -2.10 -0.46
N VAL A 70 11.59 -3.20 0.02
CA VAL A 70 10.83 -4.28 0.65
C VAL A 70 10.54 -3.85 2.08
N LEU A 71 9.28 -3.65 2.46
CA LEU A 71 8.93 -3.18 3.79
C LEU A 71 9.09 -4.27 4.84
N SER A 72 9.48 -3.87 6.05
CA SER A 72 9.57 -4.76 7.22
C SER A 72 8.21 -4.97 7.86
N ASP A 73 8.05 -6.10 8.57
CA ASP A 73 6.85 -6.43 9.34
C ASP A 73 6.59 -5.49 10.53
N THR A 74 7.58 -4.66 10.88
CA THR A 74 7.47 -3.63 11.93
C THR A 74 7.13 -2.24 11.37
N THR A 75 6.87 -2.13 10.06
CA THR A 75 6.56 -0.84 9.41
C THR A 75 5.27 -0.26 9.97
N PRO A 76 5.29 0.97 10.52
CA PRO A 76 4.09 1.60 11.08
C PRO A 76 3.03 1.88 9.99
N MET A 77 1.75 1.71 10.34
CA MET A 77 0.63 1.98 9.43
C MET A 77 0.61 3.40 8.86
N PRO A 78 0.92 4.47 9.62
CA PRO A 78 1.01 5.82 9.06
C PRO A 78 2.07 5.96 7.95
N PHE A 79 3.19 5.23 8.06
CA PHE A 79 4.22 5.21 7.02
C PHE A 79 3.72 4.53 5.74
N ILE A 80 3.02 3.40 5.87
CA ILE A 80 2.37 2.73 4.74
C ILE A 80 1.29 3.65 4.13
N GLY A 81 0.48 4.29 4.98
CA GLY A 81 -0.58 5.20 4.57
C GLY A 81 -0.07 6.40 3.74
N ARG A 82 1.07 6.96 4.14
CA ARG A 82 1.73 8.07 3.42
C ARG A 82 1.98 7.74 1.94
N PHE A 83 2.45 6.54 1.64
CA PHE A 83 2.74 6.10 0.28
C PHE A 83 1.52 5.49 -0.43
N GLY A 84 0.54 4.97 0.33
CA GLY A 84 -0.57 4.18 -0.22
C GLY A 84 -1.86 4.95 -0.50
N PHE A 85 -2.16 6.03 0.28
CA PHE A 85 -3.49 6.65 0.25
C PHE A 85 -3.54 8.07 -0.27
N ARG A 86 -2.39 8.68 -0.54
CA ARG A 86 -2.31 10.03 -1.11
C ARG A 86 -1.69 9.99 -2.49
N THR A 87 -2.05 10.95 -3.35
CA THR A 87 -1.39 11.09 -4.65
C THR A 87 -0.15 11.97 -4.54
N GLY A 88 0.93 11.57 -5.23
CA GLY A 88 2.17 12.34 -5.29
C GLY A 88 2.08 13.60 -6.15
N SER A 89 0.96 13.83 -6.83
CA SER A 89 0.67 15.11 -7.49
C SER A 89 0.25 16.21 -6.51
N GLU A 90 -0.23 15.86 -5.33
CA GLU A 90 -0.75 16.78 -4.32
C GLU A 90 0.18 16.92 -3.11
N VAL A 91 0.88 15.85 -2.76
CA VAL A 91 1.75 15.82 -1.58
C VAL A 91 3.13 15.27 -1.90
N ASP A 92 4.17 15.86 -1.31
CA ASP A 92 5.52 15.30 -1.34
C ASP A 92 5.63 14.16 -0.32
N LYS A 93 5.52 12.93 -0.83
CA LYS A 93 5.60 11.72 0.00
C LYS A 93 7.01 11.39 0.46
N LEU A 94 8.03 11.95 -0.17
CA LEU A 94 9.44 11.66 0.08
C LEU A 94 10.06 12.62 1.09
N SER A 95 9.43 13.78 1.33
CA SER A 95 9.93 14.78 2.28
C SER A 95 10.00 14.21 3.70
N GLY A 96 11.16 14.32 4.36
CA GLY A 96 11.40 13.82 5.73
C GLY A 96 11.40 12.30 5.88
N VAL A 97 11.52 11.54 4.78
CA VAL A 97 11.72 10.09 4.75
C VAL A 97 13.19 9.80 4.59
N GLU A 98 13.70 8.83 5.35
CA GLU A 98 15.08 8.38 5.19
C GLU A 98 15.26 7.68 3.84
N GLN A 99 16.07 8.26 2.97
CA GLN A 99 16.30 7.81 1.61
C GLN A 99 17.67 8.26 1.10
N GLU A 100 18.13 7.62 0.03
CA GLU A 100 19.34 8.00 -0.69
C GLU A 100 19.06 8.09 -2.20
N GLU A 101 19.98 8.71 -2.95
CA GLU A 101 19.92 8.66 -4.40
C GLU A 101 20.55 7.36 -4.90
N GLY A 102 19.77 6.60 -5.66
CA GLY A 102 20.21 5.34 -6.24
C GLY A 102 21.08 5.51 -7.50
N VAL A 103 21.66 4.41 -7.97
CA VAL A 103 22.47 4.38 -9.21
C VAL A 103 21.66 4.68 -10.47
N THR A 104 20.33 4.56 -10.39
CA THR A 104 19.41 4.96 -11.46
C THR A 104 18.97 6.42 -11.38
N GLY A 105 19.34 7.13 -10.30
CA GLY A 105 18.87 8.47 -9.97
C GLY A 105 17.49 8.46 -9.26
N CYS A 106 16.90 7.29 -9.04
CA CYS A 106 15.66 7.17 -8.26
C CYS A 106 15.92 7.39 -6.78
N PRO A 107 14.96 7.96 -6.02
CA PRO A 107 15.00 7.91 -4.56
C PRO A 107 14.89 6.47 -4.08
N VAL A 108 15.84 6.00 -3.29
CA VAL A 108 15.83 4.68 -2.66
C VAL A 108 15.45 4.86 -1.20
N VAL A 109 14.21 4.51 -0.85
CA VAL A 109 13.72 4.60 0.53
C VAL A 109 14.37 3.49 1.37
N THR A 110 15.06 3.87 2.43
CA THR A 110 15.73 2.96 3.36
C THR A 110 15.00 2.82 4.68
N GLU A 111 14.18 3.81 5.02
CA GLU A 111 13.34 3.79 6.22
C GLU A 111 12.35 2.63 6.19
N ASN A 112 12.32 1.84 7.25
CA ASN A 112 11.50 0.62 7.39
C ASN A 112 11.74 -0.45 6.31
N ALA A 113 12.88 -0.42 5.59
CA ALA A 113 13.19 -1.39 4.55
C ALA A 113 13.98 -2.60 5.10
N VAL A 114 13.64 -3.79 4.59
CA VAL A 114 14.45 -5.01 4.76
C VAL A 114 15.54 -5.06 3.69
N SER A 115 15.18 -4.79 2.46
CA SER A 115 16.10 -4.71 1.33
C SER A 115 15.62 -3.68 0.32
N VAL A 116 16.57 -3.19 -0.48
CA VAL A 116 16.31 -2.24 -1.57
C VAL A 116 16.98 -2.72 -2.83
N PHE A 117 16.37 -2.45 -3.96
CA PHE A 117 16.94 -2.73 -5.27
C PHE A 117 16.39 -1.78 -6.33
N GLU A 118 17.14 -1.64 -7.43
CA GLU A 118 16.80 -0.74 -8.52
C GLU A 118 16.64 -1.51 -9.82
N GLY A 119 15.64 -1.12 -10.60
CA GLY A 119 15.30 -1.73 -11.89
C GLY A 119 15.44 -0.75 -13.06
N ARG A 120 15.96 -1.25 -14.16
CA ARG A 120 15.91 -0.57 -15.45
C ARG A 120 14.97 -1.33 -16.35
N VAL A 121 13.89 -0.67 -16.76
CA VAL A 121 12.83 -1.27 -17.58
C VAL A 121 13.38 -1.73 -18.91
N LYS A 122 13.12 -2.97 -19.26
CA LYS A 122 13.45 -3.61 -20.55
C LYS A 122 12.24 -3.73 -21.43
N ASP A 123 11.08 -4.03 -20.82
CA ASP A 123 9.84 -4.22 -21.55
C ASP A 123 8.65 -3.86 -20.67
N LYS A 124 7.50 -3.61 -21.29
CA LYS A 124 6.26 -3.33 -20.59
C LYS A 124 5.07 -3.98 -21.30
N VAL A 125 4.16 -4.55 -20.52
CA VAL A 125 2.95 -5.21 -20.99
C VAL A 125 1.73 -4.50 -20.46
N ASP A 126 0.80 -4.17 -21.34
CA ASP A 126 -0.50 -3.61 -20.97
C ASP A 126 -1.40 -4.71 -20.41
N ALA A 127 -1.78 -4.58 -19.15
CA ALA A 127 -2.70 -5.48 -18.45
C ALA A 127 -4.06 -4.80 -18.17
N GLY A 128 -4.51 -3.90 -19.02
CA GLY A 128 -5.76 -3.15 -18.85
C GLY A 128 -5.59 -1.96 -17.88
N THR A 129 -6.00 -2.09 -16.63
CA THR A 129 -5.87 -1.03 -15.61
C THR A 129 -4.43 -0.82 -15.15
N HIS A 130 -3.55 -1.80 -15.33
CA HIS A 130 -2.16 -1.78 -14.91
C HIS A 130 -1.21 -1.93 -16.09
N THR A 131 0.01 -1.44 -15.90
CA THR A 131 1.15 -1.82 -16.73
C THR A 131 2.06 -2.74 -15.93
N VAL A 132 2.45 -3.87 -16.50
CA VAL A 132 3.48 -4.76 -15.99
C VAL A 132 4.81 -4.32 -16.57
N PHE A 133 5.70 -3.77 -15.77
CA PHE A 133 7.05 -3.40 -16.16
C PHE A 133 7.99 -4.57 -15.88
N ILE A 134 8.73 -5.01 -16.88
CA ILE A 134 9.78 -6.02 -16.77
C ILE A 134 11.12 -5.29 -16.76
N ALA A 135 11.95 -5.51 -15.74
CA ALA A 135 13.18 -4.76 -15.54
C ALA A 135 14.36 -5.66 -15.19
N ASP A 136 15.55 -5.30 -15.70
CA ASP A 136 16.82 -5.83 -15.21
C ASP A 136 17.10 -5.18 -13.85
N VAL A 137 17.51 -5.98 -12.86
CA VAL A 137 17.98 -5.47 -11.56
C VAL A 137 19.41 -4.98 -11.73
N VAL A 138 19.64 -3.70 -11.52
CA VAL A 138 20.94 -3.04 -11.73
C VAL A 138 21.69 -2.74 -10.44
N SER A 139 21.00 -2.75 -9.31
CA SER A 139 21.55 -2.56 -7.96
C SER A 139 20.65 -3.24 -6.93
N GLY A 140 21.19 -3.68 -5.82
CA GLY A 140 20.40 -4.20 -4.71
C GLY A 140 21.26 -4.53 -3.49
N ARG A 141 20.68 -4.35 -2.29
CA ARG A 141 21.32 -4.68 -1.01
C ARG A 141 20.29 -4.97 0.07
N VAL A 142 20.73 -5.73 1.07
CA VAL A 142 20.00 -5.89 2.33
C VAL A 142 20.25 -4.65 3.18
N VAL A 143 19.20 -4.16 3.83
CA VAL A 143 19.21 -2.96 4.70
C VAL A 143 19.11 -3.39 6.16
N SER A 144 18.30 -4.40 6.45
CA SER A 144 18.11 -4.91 7.81
C SER A 144 17.81 -6.42 7.82
N ASP A 145 17.95 -7.04 8.99
CA ASP A 145 17.62 -8.46 9.22
C ASP A 145 16.14 -8.67 9.64
N ALA A 146 15.30 -7.63 9.54
CA ALA A 146 13.87 -7.73 9.84
C ALA A 146 13.15 -8.67 8.85
N ARG A 147 11.96 -9.17 9.21
CA ARG A 147 11.13 -9.96 8.30
C ARG A 147 10.45 -9.05 7.27
N PRO A 148 10.35 -9.49 5.99
CA PRO A 148 9.52 -8.82 5.01
C PRO A 148 8.04 -8.85 5.41
N LEU A 149 7.36 -7.71 5.27
CA LEU A 149 5.92 -7.60 5.47
C LEU A 149 5.18 -8.26 4.31
N THR A 150 4.31 -9.22 4.61
CA THR A 150 3.43 -9.81 3.61
C THR A 150 2.14 -9.00 3.47
N TYR A 151 1.53 -9.08 2.29
CA TYR A 151 0.25 -8.42 2.04
C TYR A 151 -0.88 -9.00 2.92
N ALA A 152 -0.80 -10.27 3.31
CA ALA A 152 -1.74 -10.91 4.23
C ALA A 152 -1.64 -10.32 5.64
N GLU A 153 -0.42 -10.11 6.15
CA GLU A 153 -0.18 -9.45 7.45
C GLU A 153 -0.67 -7.99 7.42
N TYR A 154 -0.35 -7.25 6.35
CA TYR A 154 -0.87 -5.91 6.16
C TYR A 154 -2.39 -5.84 6.20
N HIS A 155 -3.09 -6.80 5.55
CA HIS A 155 -4.54 -6.88 5.61
C HIS A 155 -5.08 -7.19 6.98
N ALA A 156 -4.39 -8.03 7.75
CA ALA A 156 -4.76 -8.32 9.13
C ALA A 156 -4.66 -7.07 10.03
N MET A 157 -3.66 -6.22 9.79
CA MET A 157 -3.49 -4.95 10.51
C MET A 157 -4.52 -3.90 10.09
N LYS A 158 -4.84 -3.81 8.81
CA LYS A 158 -5.64 -2.71 8.25
C LYS A 158 -7.14 -2.98 8.18
N GLY A 159 -7.56 -4.24 8.10
CA GLY A 159 -8.97 -4.62 7.92
C GLY A 159 -9.46 -4.64 6.47
N ARG A 160 -9.25 -3.62 5.62
CA ARG A 160 -9.76 -3.57 4.23
C ARG A 160 -8.73 -3.10 3.21
N ALA A 161 -8.80 -3.64 1.98
CA ALA A 161 -8.01 -3.18 0.85
C ALA A 161 -8.61 -1.91 0.21
N PRO A 162 -7.79 -0.95 -0.30
CA PRO A 162 -8.28 0.16 -1.10
C PRO A 162 -9.03 -0.34 -2.35
N LYS A 163 -10.06 0.40 -2.79
CA LYS A 163 -10.89 0.02 -3.96
C LYS A 163 -10.09 -0.15 -5.27
N ASN A 164 -8.97 0.56 -5.40
CA ASN A 164 -8.08 0.49 -6.56
C ASN A 164 -6.96 -0.55 -6.43
N ALA A 165 -6.91 -1.33 -5.35
CA ALA A 165 -5.93 -2.41 -5.21
C ALA A 165 -6.34 -3.62 -6.07
N PRO A 166 -5.40 -4.34 -6.71
CA PRO A 166 -5.68 -5.57 -7.45
C PRO A 166 -6.40 -6.64 -6.62
N THR A 167 -6.24 -6.57 -5.30
CA THR A 167 -6.80 -7.50 -4.30
C THR A 167 -8.04 -6.97 -3.61
N TYR A 168 -8.67 -5.89 -4.11
CA TYR A 168 -9.91 -5.37 -3.55
C TYR A 168 -11.04 -6.42 -3.62
N ARG A 169 -11.67 -6.68 -2.49
CA ARG A 169 -12.65 -7.78 -2.35
C ARG A 169 -14.11 -7.34 -2.44
N GLY A 170 -14.38 -6.04 -2.62
CA GLY A 170 -15.75 -5.52 -2.65
C GLY A 170 -16.49 -5.61 -1.30
N PRO A 171 -17.61 -4.89 -1.14
CA PRO A 171 -18.38 -4.87 0.10
C PRO A 171 -19.12 -6.17 0.39
N GLU A 172 -19.49 -6.94 -0.62
CA GLU A 172 -20.45 -8.08 -0.47
C GLU A 172 -19.87 -9.32 0.26
N VAL A 173 -18.56 -9.45 0.35
CA VAL A 173 -17.92 -10.65 0.92
C VAL A 173 -17.77 -10.55 2.44
N GLU A 174 -17.74 -9.34 2.98
CA GLU A 174 -17.56 -9.08 4.41
C GLU A 174 -18.88 -9.14 5.19
N GLU A 175 -20.01 -8.75 4.60
CA GLU A 175 -21.32 -8.83 5.24
C GLU A 175 -21.72 -10.26 5.65
N LYS A 176 -21.23 -11.29 4.95
CA LYS A 176 -21.54 -12.69 5.30
C LYS A 176 -20.82 -13.20 6.54
N LYS A 177 -19.68 -12.58 6.94
CA LYS A 177 -18.98 -12.93 8.19
C LYS A 177 -19.58 -12.24 9.42
N GLN A 178 -20.18 -11.06 9.26
CA GLN A 178 -20.74 -10.28 10.37
C GLN A 178 -22.14 -10.75 10.82
N LYS A 179 -22.94 -11.34 9.93
CA LYS A 179 -24.28 -11.89 10.29
C LYS A 179 -24.25 -13.09 11.23
N ALA A 180 -23.08 -13.61 11.58
CA ALA A 180 -22.95 -14.77 12.47
C ALA A 180 -22.74 -14.42 13.96
N LYS A 181 -22.63 -13.12 14.33
CA LYS A 181 -22.51 -12.69 15.73
C LYS A 181 -23.52 -11.58 16.03
N GLY A 182 -24.68 -11.98 16.51
CA GLY A 182 -25.67 -11.05 17.04
C GLY A 182 -25.28 -10.64 18.46
N GLU A 183 -24.79 -9.42 18.61
CA GLU A 183 -24.75 -8.61 19.83
C GLU A 183 -24.83 -7.16 19.41
N GLU A 184 -25.52 -6.30 20.17
CA GLU A 184 -25.60 -4.85 19.92
C GLU A 184 -24.18 -4.25 19.98
N ARG A 185 -23.56 -4.07 18.81
CA ARG A 185 -22.28 -3.40 18.67
C ARG A 185 -22.48 -1.91 18.45
N MET A 186 -21.63 -1.08 19.06
CA MET A 186 -21.56 0.35 18.77
C MET A 186 -21.26 0.58 17.28
N GLN A 187 -21.83 1.65 16.70
CA GLN A 187 -21.67 1.99 15.29
C GLN A 187 -20.20 2.23 14.96
N ARG A 188 -19.70 1.49 13.97
CA ARG A 188 -18.34 1.65 13.43
C ARG A 188 -18.34 2.68 12.31
N TYR A 189 -17.20 3.34 12.10
CA TYR A 189 -17.03 4.38 11.09
C TYR A 189 -15.83 4.10 10.21
N VAL A 190 -15.98 4.34 8.90
CA VAL A 190 -14.95 4.06 7.87
C VAL A 190 -14.43 5.36 7.29
N CYS A 191 -13.12 5.53 7.30
CA CYS A 191 -12.44 6.63 6.61
C CYS A 191 -12.57 6.48 5.09
N ALA A 192 -13.21 7.46 4.43
CA ALA A 192 -13.39 7.47 2.98
C ALA A 192 -12.06 7.57 2.21
N VAL A 193 -11.02 8.15 2.83
CA VAL A 193 -9.71 8.35 2.20
C VAL A 193 -8.90 7.06 2.16
N CYS A 194 -8.84 6.29 3.27
CA CYS A 194 -7.94 5.15 3.37
C CYS A 194 -8.62 3.82 3.70
N GLY A 195 -9.91 3.84 4.04
CA GLY A 195 -10.66 2.64 4.45
C GLY A 195 -10.32 2.15 5.87
N TYR A 196 -9.61 2.94 6.68
CA TYR A 196 -9.46 2.66 8.10
C TYR A 196 -10.83 2.61 8.78
N VAL A 197 -11.04 1.61 9.60
CA VAL A 197 -12.29 1.47 10.36
C VAL A 197 -12.01 1.86 11.80
N TYR A 198 -12.67 2.90 12.27
CA TYR A 198 -12.74 3.19 13.69
C TYR A 198 -13.75 2.24 14.33
N ASP A 199 -13.28 1.39 15.22
CA ASP A 199 -14.12 0.51 16.03
C ASP A 199 -14.19 1.06 17.45
N PRO A 200 -15.37 1.55 17.91
CA PRO A 200 -15.52 2.07 19.27
C PRO A 200 -15.15 1.06 20.36
N GLU A 201 -15.29 -0.25 20.11
CA GLU A 201 -14.92 -1.29 21.08
C GLU A 201 -13.40 -1.33 21.32
N GLU A 202 -12.59 -0.95 20.30
CA GLU A 202 -11.13 -0.91 20.39
C GLU A 202 -10.60 0.49 20.75
N GLY A 203 -11.29 1.55 20.30
CA GLY A 203 -10.85 2.93 20.45
C GLY A 203 -9.61 3.25 19.57
N ASP A 204 -8.81 4.20 20.02
CA ASP A 204 -7.52 4.57 19.44
C ASP A 204 -6.56 4.97 20.58
N PRO A 205 -6.06 3.99 21.36
CA PRO A 205 -5.24 4.27 22.54
C PRO A 205 -3.95 5.00 22.22
N ASP A 206 -3.38 4.79 21.03
CA ASP A 206 -2.14 5.44 20.59
C ASP A 206 -2.32 6.95 20.40
N ASN A 207 -3.55 7.40 20.12
CA ASN A 207 -3.93 8.82 20.03
C ASN A 207 -4.79 9.27 21.23
N GLY A 208 -4.73 8.53 22.33
CA GLY A 208 -5.36 8.91 23.60
C GLY A 208 -6.87 8.68 23.66
N VAL A 209 -7.45 7.88 22.78
CA VAL A 209 -8.87 7.52 22.75
C VAL A 209 -9.05 6.13 23.37
N PRO A 210 -9.65 6.02 24.57
CA PRO A 210 -9.84 4.72 25.21
C PRO A 210 -10.87 3.84 24.47
N ALA A 211 -10.75 2.53 24.64
CA ALA A 211 -11.77 1.58 24.22
C ALA A 211 -13.14 1.92 24.83
N GLY A 212 -14.20 1.75 24.05
CA GLY A 212 -15.56 2.11 24.44
C GLY A 212 -15.97 3.54 24.09
N THR A 213 -15.14 4.31 23.38
CA THR A 213 -15.47 5.68 22.98
C THR A 213 -16.27 5.68 21.67
N PRO A 214 -17.53 6.18 21.64
CA PRO A 214 -18.28 6.38 20.41
C PRO A 214 -17.59 7.36 19.45
N PHE A 215 -17.76 7.19 18.14
CA PHE A 215 -17.13 8.08 17.14
C PHE A 215 -17.50 9.55 17.31
N GLU A 216 -18.73 9.82 17.73
CA GLU A 216 -19.25 11.16 17.97
C GLU A 216 -18.55 11.87 19.14
N GLU A 217 -18.03 11.09 20.10
CA GLU A 217 -17.33 11.59 21.29
C GLU A 217 -15.82 11.76 21.09
N LEU A 218 -15.30 11.41 19.89
CA LEU A 218 -13.91 11.67 19.55
C LEU A 218 -13.60 13.18 19.60
N PRO A 219 -12.40 13.57 20.06
CA PRO A 219 -11.95 14.96 20.01
C PRO A 219 -12.15 15.59 18.61
N ASP A 220 -12.47 16.89 18.57
CA ASP A 220 -12.71 17.57 17.28
C ASP A 220 -11.46 17.62 16.39
N ASP A 221 -10.29 17.59 17.00
CA ASP A 221 -8.98 17.55 16.35
C ASP A 221 -8.46 16.14 16.11
N TRP A 222 -9.23 15.10 16.46
CA TRP A 222 -8.86 13.73 16.15
C TRP A 222 -8.83 13.51 14.62
N VAL A 223 -7.77 12.86 14.17
CA VAL A 223 -7.57 12.53 12.77
C VAL A 223 -7.35 11.03 12.59
N CYS A 224 -7.66 10.52 11.44
CA CYS A 224 -7.42 9.13 11.09
C CYS A 224 -5.95 8.74 11.38
N PRO A 225 -5.68 7.73 12.21
CA PRO A 225 -4.33 7.33 12.58
C PRO A 225 -3.51 6.80 11.39
N VAL A 226 -4.19 6.43 10.30
CA VAL A 226 -3.55 5.85 9.11
C VAL A 226 -3.19 6.91 8.05
N CYS A 227 -4.06 7.90 7.82
CA CYS A 227 -3.85 8.84 6.71
C CYS A 227 -3.93 10.32 7.13
N GLY A 228 -4.28 10.61 8.38
CA GLY A 228 -4.42 11.97 8.90
C GLY A 228 -5.66 12.72 8.40
N ALA A 229 -6.65 12.04 7.81
CA ALA A 229 -7.92 12.64 7.41
C ALA A 229 -8.75 13.02 8.64
N GLY A 230 -9.49 14.14 8.57
CA GLY A 230 -10.39 14.58 9.63
C GLY A 230 -11.62 13.68 9.80
N LYS A 231 -12.39 13.92 10.88
CA LYS A 231 -13.63 13.18 11.17
C LYS A 231 -14.68 13.31 10.07
N ASP A 232 -14.68 14.41 9.32
CA ASP A 232 -15.57 14.71 8.20
C ASP A 232 -15.41 13.74 7.01
N GLU A 233 -14.28 13.06 6.93
CA GLU A 233 -14.00 12.02 5.93
C GLU A 233 -14.44 10.61 6.37
N PHE A 234 -15.17 10.50 7.47
CA PHE A 234 -15.67 9.22 7.96
C PHE A 234 -17.18 9.08 7.72
N SER A 235 -17.61 7.86 7.39
CA SER A 235 -19.01 7.49 7.25
C SER A 235 -19.33 6.23 8.04
N PRO A 236 -20.57 6.06 8.52
CA PRO A 236 -21.01 4.80 9.15
C PRO A 236 -20.73 3.60 8.25
N GLU A 237 -20.26 2.50 8.86
CA GLU A 237 -20.02 1.22 8.18
C GLU A 237 -21.30 0.50 7.79
#